data_fd38197d755ba752eebc908eb7522c73
#
_entry.id   fd38197d755ba752eebc908eb7522c73
#
_cell.length_a   1.000
_cell.length_b   1.000
_cell.length_c   1.000
_cell.angle_alpha   90.00
_cell.angle_beta   90.00
_cell.angle_gamma   90.00
#
_symmetry.space_group_name_H-M   'P 1'
#
loop_
_entity.id
_entity.type
_entity.pdbx_description
1 polymer ?
#
loop_
_entity_poly.entity_id
_entity_poly.type
_entity_poly.pdbx_seq_one_letter_code
_entity_poly.pdbx_strand_id
1 'polypeptide(L)'
;MTKRIVLAAGLLVALAGCGSQTDEAPAAGETPDIAMQTPTQAPAVADEPQVFVEKMSASDMFEIQAGELAQEMGTSQKVKDFGAMMVSDHTASSAKLTTAAGTAEPAITPAPKMTADQQAKLDALRAAGDGFDALYAQQQVAAHELALSTLQAQAATGSAASLREFAAATAPVVEQHLGTARTLP
;
A
#
# COMPACT_ATOMS: atom_id res chain seq x y z
N MET A 1 44.25 -7.94 19.57
CA MET A 1 44.64 -6.81 20.43
C MET A 1 43.35 -6.16 20.90
N THR A 2 42.88 -6.55 22.06
CA THR A 2 42.90 -5.94 23.39
C THR A 2 41.83 -4.87 23.57
N LYS A 3 40.67 -5.32 24.16
CA LYS A 3 40.09 -4.92 25.45
C LYS A 3 39.84 -3.41 25.70
N ARG A 4 38.63 -2.98 26.06
CA ARG A 4 38.30 -2.72 27.48
C ARG A 4 36.79 -2.45 27.68
N ILE A 5 36.29 -3.19 28.66
CA ILE A 5 35.01 -3.04 29.39
C ILE A 5 35.23 -1.94 30.46
N VAL A 6 34.23 -1.08 30.68
CA VAL A 6 34.08 -0.32 31.91
C VAL A 6 32.64 -0.42 32.40
N LEU A 7 32.48 -1.11 33.54
CA LEU A 7 31.33 -1.05 34.43
C LEU A 7 31.51 0.14 35.40
N ALA A 8 30.44 0.83 35.76
CA ALA A 8 30.34 1.58 37.00
C ALA A 8 28.90 1.50 37.54
N ALA A 9 28.83 1.03 38.77
CA ALA A 9 27.64 0.85 39.61
C ALA A 9 27.55 1.98 40.65
N GLY A 10 26.38 2.11 41.27
CA GLY A 10 26.11 2.82 42.52
C GLY A 10 25.14 4.01 42.35
N LEU A 11 24.13 4.34 43.17
CA LEU A 11 23.95 4.11 44.59
C LEU A 11 22.48 4.47 44.93
N LEU A 12 21.83 3.68 45.76
CA LEU A 12 20.53 3.96 46.43
C LEU A 12 20.66 5.12 47.43
N VAL A 13 19.61 5.95 47.56
CA VAL A 13 19.25 6.63 48.80
C VAL A 13 17.72 6.62 48.99
N ALA A 14 17.28 5.96 50.06
CA ALA A 14 15.95 6.03 50.60
C ALA A 14 15.92 7.09 51.71
N LEU A 15 14.88 7.90 51.79
CA LEU A 15 14.53 8.63 53.01
C LEU A 15 13.01 8.62 53.19
N ALA A 16 12.59 8.06 54.28
CA ALA A 16 11.25 8.09 54.82
C ALA A 16 11.02 9.40 55.59
N GLY A 17 9.81 9.93 55.50
CA GLY A 17 9.35 11.05 56.33
C GLY A 17 7.86 10.92 56.61
N CYS A 18 7.49 10.49 57.82
CA CYS A 18 6.14 10.57 58.41
C CYS A 18 5.79 11.97 58.81
N GLY A 19 4.53 12.38 58.70
CA GLY A 19 4.01 13.64 59.25
C GLY A 19 2.51 13.79 59.06
N SER A 20 1.73 13.24 60.01
CA SER A 20 0.54 13.76 60.75
C SER A 20 -0.68 14.31 59.97
N GLN A 21 -1.78 13.62 60.21
CA GLN A 21 -3.18 14.02 59.99
C GLN A 21 -3.56 15.28 60.75
N THR A 22 -4.40 16.11 60.11
CA THR A 22 -5.42 16.93 60.77
C THR A 22 -6.69 16.84 59.97
N ASP A 23 -7.75 16.34 60.65
CA ASP A 23 -9.14 16.35 60.23
C ASP A 23 -9.66 17.78 60.07
N GLU A 24 -10.33 18.07 58.95
CA GLU A 24 -11.39 19.10 58.90
C GLU A 24 -12.35 18.74 57.75
N ALA A 25 -13.61 18.50 58.07
CA ALA A 25 -14.73 18.30 57.17
C ALA A 25 -15.60 19.53 57.16
N PRO A 26 -16.70 19.57 56.32
CA PRO A 26 -16.72 19.71 54.88
C PRO A 26 -17.40 21.05 54.50
N ALA A 27 -17.01 21.69 53.41
CA ALA A 27 -17.75 22.75 52.80
C ALA A 27 -18.35 22.25 51.44
N ALA A 28 -19.61 22.60 51.30
CA ALA A 28 -20.50 22.17 50.24
C ALA A 28 -20.12 22.69 48.84
N GLY A 29 -20.27 21.83 47.86
CA GLY A 29 -20.91 22.14 46.60
C GLY A 29 -20.22 23.08 45.63
N GLU A 30 -19.30 22.52 44.80
CA GLU A 30 -19.14 23.00 43.44
C GLU A 30 -19.18 21.79 42.52
N THR A 31 -20.22 21.71 41.69
CA THR A 31 -20.30 20.74 40.59
C THR A 31 -19.21 21.09 39.57
N PRO A 32 -18.31 20.18 39.24
CA PRO A 32 -17.42 20.43 38.10
C PRO A 32 -18.26 20.45 36.81
N ASP A 33 -18.23 21.61 36.18
CA ASP A 33 -18.68 21.77 34.80
C ASP A 33 -17.87 20.79 33.91
N ILE A 34 -18.51 19.68 33.58
CA ILE A 34 -17.94 18.74 32.61
C ILE A 34 -18.04 19.44 31.26
N ALA A 35 -17.03 20.24 30.94
CA ALA A 35 -16.80 20.67 29.58
C ALA A 35 -16.82 19.43 28.68
N MET A 36 -17.91 19.33 27.92
CA MET A 36 -18.11 18.30 26.92
C MET A 36 -16.96 18.41 25.91
N GLN A 37 -15.92 17.63 26.15
CA GLN A 37 -14.80 17.51 25.21
C GLN A 37 -15.38 16.99 23.92
N THR A 38 -15.41 17.85 22.93
CA THR A 38 -15.68 17.48 21.54
C THR A 38 -14.77 16.30 21.22
N PRO A 39 -15.29 15.15 20.76
CA PRO A 39 -14.43 14.03 20.41
C PRO A 39 -13.44 14.52 19.36
N THR A 40 -12.16 14.49 19.70
CA THR A 40 -11.07 14.68 18.74
C THR A 40 -11.29 13.63 17.66
N GLN A 41 -11.72 14.06 16.50
CA GLN A 41 -11.95 13.21 15.34
C GLN A 41 -10.61 12.50 15.07
N ALA A 42 -10.58 11.19 15.27
CA ALA A 42 -9.46 10.36 14.85
C ALA A 42 -9.14 10.69 13.40
N PRO A 43 -7.87 10.71 12.97
CA PRO A 43 -7.53 10.93 11.57
C PRO A 43 -8.38 9.99 10.72
N ALA A 44 -9.12 10.57 9.77
CA ALA A 44 -10.00 9.79 8.89
C ALA A 44 -9.18 8.66 8.29
N VAL A 45 -9.50 7.43 8.67
CA VAL A 45 -8.97 6.24 7.99
C VAL A 45 -9.45 6.40 6.56
N ALA A 46 -8.51 6.46 5.59
CA ALA A 46 -8.89 6.60 4.20
C ALA A 46 -9.96 5.55 3.88
N ASP A 47 -11.07 5.97 3.27
CA ASP A 47 -12.20 5.11 2.97
C ASP A 47 -11.69 3.91 2.15
N GLU A 48 -12.12 2.71 2.49
CA GLU A 48 -11.68 1.46 1.84
C GLU A 48 -11.77 1.54 0.30
N PRO A 49 -12.85 2.05 -0.30
CA PRO A 49 -12.94 2.27 -1.75
C PRO A 49 -11.88 3.22 -2.30
N GLN A 50 -11.57 4.31 -1.61
CA GLN A 50 -10.52 5.24 -2.02
C GLN A 50 -9.14 4.57 -2.01
N VAL A 51 -8.81 3.83 -0.97
CA VAL A 51 -7.54 3.08 -0.85
C VAL A 51 -7.39 2.05 -1.97
N PHE A 52 -8.46 1.34 -2.30
CA PHE A 52 -8.47 0.39 -3.41
C PHE A 52 -8.19 1.08 -4.75
N VAL A 53 -8.90 2.16 -5.05
CA VAL A 53 -8.72 2.94 -6.29
C VAL A 53 -7.30 3.48 -6.41
N GLU A 54 -6.74 4.01 -5.34
CA GLU A 54 -5.35 4.51 -5.32
C GLU A 54 -4.33 3.39 -5.58
N LYS A 55 -4.49 2.24 -4.92
CA LYS A 55 -3.62 1.07 -5.11
C LYS A 55 -3.66 0.56 -6.54
N MET A 56 -4.85 0.38 -7.10
CA MET A 56 -4.99 -0.13 -8.46
C MET A 56 -4.48 0.87 -9.50
N SER A 57 -4.75 2.16 -9.32
CA SER A 57 -4.21 3.22 -10.18
C SER A 57 -2.69 3.28 -10.17
N ALA A 58 -2.07 3.13 -8.99
CA ALA A 58 -0.61 3.06 -8.85
C ALA A 58 -0.04 1.78 -9.49
N SER A 59 -0.75 0.65 -9.37
CA SER A 59 -0.38 -0.61 -10.01
C SER A 59 -0.41 -0.48 -11.53
N ASP A 60 -1.51 -0.01 -12.11
CA ASP A 60 -1.61 0.18 -13.55
C ASP A 60 -0.51 1.11 -14.10
N MET A 61 -0.23 2.22 -13.39
CA MET A 61 0.84 3.13 -13.79
C MET A 61 2.22 2.44 -13.78
N PHE A 62 2.50 1.62 -12.77
CA PHE A 62 3.74 0.84 -12.69
C PHE A 62 3.84 -0.15 -13.85
N GLU A 63 2.77 -0.91 -14.14
CA GLU A 63 2.76 -1.92 -15.20
C GLU A 63 2.93 -1.32 -16.59
N ILE A 64 2.31 -0.17 -16.86
CA ILE A 64 2.50 0.55 -18.12
C ILE A 64 3.99 0.93 -18.29
N GLN A 65 4.60 1.56 -17.28
CA GLN A 65 6.00 2.00 -17.39
C GLN A 65 6.99 0.82 -17.41
N ALA A 66 6.74 -0.23 -16.63
CA ALA A 66 7.56 -1.44 -16.67
C ALA A 66 7.43 -2.16 -18.02
N GLY A 67 6.23 -2.19 -18.59
CA GLY A 67 5.98 -2.74 -19.93
C GLY A 67 6.66 -1.95 -21.05
N GLU A 68 6.69 -0.63 -20.96
CA GLU A 68 7.47 0.23 -21.87
C GLU A 68 8.97 -0.08 -21.81
N LEU A 69 9.52 -0.20 -20.58
CA LEU A 69 10.92 -0.61 -20.39
C LEU A 69 11.19 -2.01 -20.95
N ALA A 70 10.25 -2.94 -20.80
CA ALA A 70 10.41 -4.30 -21.34
C ALA A 70 10.46 -4.33 -22.87
N GLN A 71 9.69 -3.47 -23.54
CA GLN A 71 9.76 -3.33 -25.00
C GLN A 71 11.09 -2.71 -25.45
N GLU A 72 11.61 -1.73 -24.70
CA GLU A 72 12.85 -1.02 -25.03
C GLU A 72 14.09 -1.86 -24.69
N MET A 73 14.17 -2.40 -23.48
CA MET A 73 15.39 -2.98 -22.89
C MET A 73 15.39 -4.50 -22.86
N GLY A 74 14.25 -5.16 -23.00
CA GLY A 74 14.16 -6.62 -23.00
C GLY A 74 15.01 -7.23 -24.11
N THR A 75 15.66 -8.34 -23.80
CA THR A 75 16.49 -9.08 -24.78
C THR A 75 15.70 -10.20 -25.44
N SER A 76 14.81 -10.85 -24.68
CA SER A 76 13.93 -11.91 -25.15
C SER A 76 12.67 -11.34 -25.82
N GLN A 77 12.27 -11.93 -26.97
CA GLN A 77 11.01 -11.54 -27.62
C GLN A 77 9.81 -11.78 -26.70
N LYS A 78 9.82 -12.84 -25.88
CA LYS A 78 8.76 -13.09 -24.90
C LYS A 78 8.58 -11.94 -23.90
N VAL A 79 9.68 -11.36 -23.44
CA VAL A 79 9.66 -10.22 -22.52
C VAL A 79 9.09 -8.98 -23.21
N LYS A 80 9.50 -8.72 -24.45
CA LYS A 80 8.96 -7.60 -25.24
C LYS A 80 7.47 -7.74 -25.52
N ASP A 81 7.03 -8.92 -25.91
CA ASP A 81 5.61 -9.20 -26.21
C ASP A 81 4.76 -9.10 -24.95
N PHE A 82 5.26 -9.61 -23.83
CA PHE A 82 4.59 -9.45 -22.54
C PHE A 82 4.54 -7.98 -22.10
N GLY A 83 5.61 -7.22 -22.28
CA GLY A 83 5.63 -5.79 -22.03
C GLY A 83 4.59 -5.01 -22.85
N ALA A 84 4.45 -5.34 -24.15
CA ALA A 84 3.43 -4.73 -25.00
C ALA A 84 2.01 -5.06 -24.52
N MET A 85 1.77 -6.31 -24.09
CA MET A 85 0.49 -6.72 -23.51
C MET A 85 0.21 -5.96 -22.21
N MET A 86 1.21 -5.78 -21.31
CA MET A 86 1.04 -5.00 -20.08
C MET A 86 0.63 -3.56 -20.35
N VAL A 87 1.29 -2.89 -21.30
CA VAL A 87 0.92 -1.51 -21.68
C VAL A 87 -0.53 -1.43 -22.17
N SER A 88 -0.93 -2.33 -23.07
CA SER A 88 -2.28 -2.38 -23.61
C SER A 88 -3.34 -2.61 -22.52
N ASP A 89 -3.16 -3.66 -21.76
CA ASP A 89 -4.19 -4.15 -20.83
C ASP A 89 -4.33 -3.26 -19.60
N HIS A 90 -3.21 -2.73 -19.07
CA HIS A 90 -3.25 -1.81 -17.93
C HIS A 90 -3.71 -0.39 -18.32
N THR A 91 -3.52 0.03 -19.56
CA THR A 91 -4.18 1.24 -20.08
C THR A 91 -5.70 1.06 -20.13
N ALA A 92 -6.17 -0.10 -20.61
CA ALA A 92 -7.60 -0.42 -20.61
C ALA A 92 -8.17 -0.60 -19.19
N SER A 93 -7.39 -1.19 -18.27
CA SER A 93 -7.74 -1.31 -16.85
C SER A 93 -7.95 0.05 -16.20
N SER A 94 -7.02 0.99 -16.39
CA SER A 94 -7.11 2.36 -15.88
C SER A 94 -8.40 3.07 -16.30
N ALA A 95 -8.80 2.91 -17.56
CA ALA A 95 -10.05 3.50 -18.08
C ALA A 95 -11.30 2.87 -17.40
N LYS A 96 -11.30 1.54 -17.24
CA LYS A 96 -12.39 0.82 -16.54
C LYS A 96 -12.45 1.19 -15.07
N LEU A 97 -11.31 1.27 -14.39
CA LEU A 97 -11.21 1.69 -13.00
C LEU A 97 -11.75 3.10 -12.80
N THR A 98 -11.40 4.03 -13.70
CA THR A 98 -11.90 5.41 -13.67
C THR A 98 -13.43 5.42 -13.77
N THR A 99 -14.01 4.62 -14.66
CA THR A 99 -15.46 4.50 -14.80
C THR A 99 -16.10 3.92 -13.53
N ALA A 100 -15.56 2.82 -12.98
CA ALA A 100 -16.08 2.17 -11.79
C ALA A 100 -15.98 3.09 -10.56
N ALA A 101 -14.87 3.82 -10.41
CA ALA A 101 -14.65 4.78 -9.34
C ALA A 101 -15.61 5.97 -9.45
N GLY A 102 -15.85 6.49 -10.64
CA GLY A 102 -16.80 7.59 -10.88
C GLY A 102 -18.26 7.22 -10.61
N THR A 103 -18.61 5.93 -10.62
CA THR A 103 -19.95 5.43 -10.30
C THR A 103 -20.08 4.90 -8.87
N ALA A 104 -19.00 4.95 -8.07
CA ALA A 104 -19.06 4.65 -6.64
C ALA A 104 -19.83 5.76 -5.88
N GLU A 105 -20.34 5.43 -4.70
CA GLU A 105 -21.02 6.40 -3.83
C GLU A 105 -20.33 6.45 -2.45
N PRO A 106 -19.65 7.57 -2.14
CA PRO A 106 -19.44 8.77 -2.99
C PRO A 106 -18.53 8.47 -4.19
N ALA A 107 -18.67 9.27 -5.27
CA ALA A 107 -17.81 9.14 -6.46
C ALA A 107 -16.35 9.44 -6.14
N ILE A 108 -15.45 8.62 -6.70
CA ILE A 108 -14.01 8.71 -6.49
C ILE A 108 -13.33 9.11 -7.80
N THR A 109 -12.44 10.08 -7.73
CA THR A 109 -11.57 10.44 -8.86
C THR A 109 -10.20 9.79 -8.64
N PRO A 110 -9.76 8.86 -9.50
CA PRO A 110 -8.42 8.27 -9.38
C PRO A 110 -7.34 9.36 -9.51
N ALA A 111 -6.36 9.31 -8.60
CA ALA A 111 -5.17 10.16 -8.62
C ALA A 111 -3.93 9.26 -8.66
N PRO A 112 -3.57 8.73 -9.86
CA PRO A 112 -2.51 7.74 -9.97
C PRO A 112 -1.18 8.31 -9.48
N LYS A 113 -0.61 7.65 -8.49
CA LYS A 113 0.70 8.00 -7.93
C LYS A 113 1.41 6.73 -7.49
N MET A 114 2.50 6.41 -8.15
CA MET A 114 3.34 5.28 -7.74
C MET A 114 3.90 5.48 -6.33
N THR A 115 4.06 4.37 -5.64
CA THR A 115 4.78 4.30 -4.37
C THR A 115 6.29 4.47 -4.58
N ALA A 116 7.02 4.80 -3.53
CA ALA A 116 8.48 4.85 -3.59
C ALA A 116 9.10 3.48 -3.94
N ASP A 117 8.49 2.37 -3.51
CA ASP A 117 8.90 1.02 -3.86
C ASP A 117 8.72 0.73 -5.36
N GLN A 118 7.58 1.10 -5.94
CA GLN A 118 7.34 0.95 -7.38
C GLN A 118 8.33 1.79 -8.21
N GLN A 119 8.60 3.03 -7.78
CA GLN A 119 9.62 3.86 -8.44
C GLN A 119 11.01 3.22 -8.35
N ALA A 120 11.41 2.73 -7.19
CA ALA A 120 12.69 2.03 -7.01
C ALA A 120 12.81 0.77 -7.89
N LYS A 121 11.71 0.03 -8.08
CA LYS A 121 11.64 -1.12 -8.99
C LYS A 121 11.88 -0.71 -10.45
N LEU A 122 11.26 0.37 -10.93
CA LEU A 122 11.53 0.89 -12.28
C LEU A 122 12.98 1.35 -12.44
N ASP A 123 13.54 2.00 -11.43
CA ASP A 123 14.94 2.44 -11.45
C ASP A 123 15.90 1.24 -11.47
N ALA A 124 15.57 0.17 -10.74
CA ALA A 124 16.32 -1.08 -10.79
C ALA A 124 16.25 -1.75 -12.19
N LEU A 125 15.09 -1.74 -12.85
CA LEU A 125 14.96 -2.22 -14.24
C LEU A 125 15.85 -1.42 -15.20
N ARG A 126 15.84 -0.09 -15.10
CA ARG A 126 16.71 0.78 -15.94
C ARG A 126 18.20 0.50 -15.76
N ALA A 127 18.59 0.08 -14.57
CA ALA A 127 19.98 -0.21 -14.22
C ALA A 127 20.41 -1.67 -14.44
N ALA A 128 19.47 -2.57 -14.82
CA ALA A 128 19.69 -4.01 -14.78
C ALA A 128 20.64 -4.56 -15.87
N GLY A 129 20.87 -3.82 -16.98
CA GLY A 129 21.71 -4.29 -18.08
C GLY A 129 21.31 -5.69 -18.57
N ASP A 130 22.25 -6.61 -18.66
CA ASP A 130 22.01 -8.00 -19.13
C ASP A 130 21.06 -8.80 -18.21
N GLY A 131 20.86 -8.35 -16.99
CA GLY A 131 19.93 -8.97 -16.04
C GLY A 131 18.47 -8.51 -16.18
N PHE A 132 18.15 -7.69 -17.17
CA PHE A 132 16.83 -7.06 -17.31
C PHE A 132 15.70 -8.11 -17.35
N ASP A 133 15.77 -9.08 -18.24
CA ASP A 133 14.69 -10.05 -18.46
C ASP A 133 14.33 -10.83 -17.18
N ALA A 134 15.34 -11.32 -16.48
CA ALA A 134 15.13 -12.05 -15.21
C ALA A 134 14.57 -11.16 -14.10
N LEU A 135 15.08 -9.92 -13.98
CA LEU A 135 14.56 -8.96 -12.98
C LEU A 135 13.13 -8.56 -13.30
N TYR A 136 12.82 -8.30 -14.58
CA TYR A 136 11.48 -7.98 -15.04
C TYR A 136 10.51 -9.12 -14.73
N ALA A 137 10.85 -10.36 -15.11
CA ALA A 137 10.04 -11.53 -14.80
C ALA A 137 9.75 -11.67 -13.30
N GLN A 138 10.77 -11.52 -12.46
CA GLN A 138 10.61 -11.55 -10.99
C GLN A 138 9.66 -10.47 -10.48
N GLN A 139 9.82 -9.24 -10.95
CA GLN A 139 8.98 -8.11 -10.52
C GLN A 139 7.54 -8.29 -10.99
N GLN A 140 7.32 -8.79 -12.22
CA GLN A 140 6.00 -9.04 -12.76
C GLN A 140 5.25 -10.12 -11.99
N VAL A 141 5.90 -11.22 -11.63
CA VAL A 141 5.28 -12.25 -10.77
C VAL A 141 4.84 -11.65 -9.44
N ALA A 142 5.73 -10.93 -8.75
CA ALA A 142 5.42 -10.37 -7.44
C ALA A 142 4.30 -9.30 -7.49
N ALA A 143 4.30 -8.44 -8.53
CA ALA A 143 3.29 -7.40 -8.70
C ALA A 143 1.91 -8.00 -9.00
N HIS A 144 1.85 -9.01 -9.88
CA HIS A 144 0.60 -9.67 -10.24
C HIS A 144 0.03 -10.53 -9.11
N GLU A 145 0.87 -11.17 -8.28
CA GLU A 145 0.41 -11.88 -7.06
C GLU A 145 -0.26 -10.90 -6.09
N LEU A 146 0.35 -9.73 -5.86
CA LEU A 146 -0.23 -8.70 -5.00
C LEU A 146 -1.53 -8.13 -5.58
N ALA A 147 -1.55 -7.83 -6.87
CA ALA A 147 -2.72 -7.29 -7.55
C ALA A 147 -3.89 -8.30 -7.52
N LEU A 148 -3.62 -9.57 -7.81
CA LEU A 148 -4.63 -10.64 -7.77
C LEU A 148 -5.25 -10.78 -6.37
N SER A 149 -4.43 -10.82 -5.32
CA SER A 149 -4.91 -10.87 -3.94
C SER A 149 -5.76 -9.65 -3.59
N THR A 150 -5.36 -8.45 -4.01
CA THR A 150 -6.10 -7.20 -3.78
C THR A 150 -7.45 -7.22 -4.50
N LEU A 151 -7.49 -7.66 -5.76
CA LEU A 151 -8.72 -7.77 -6.55
C LEU A 151 -9.68 -8.81 -5.98
N GLN A 152 -9.19 -9.98 -5.58
CA GLN A 152 -10.01 -11.03 -4.97
C GLN A 152 -10.64 -10.56 -3.65
N ALA A 153 -9.88 -9.88 -2.80
CA ALA A 153 -10.40 -9.32 -1.55
C ALA A 153 -11.47 -8.25 -1.83
N GLN A 154 -11.22 -7.34 -2.78
CA GLN A 154 -12.18 -6.31 -3.17
C GLN A 154 -13.47 -6.90 -3.74
N ALA A 155 -13.36 -7.90 -4.61
CA ALA A 155 -14.52 -8.58 -5.20
C ALA A 155 -15.38 -9.27 -4.14
N ALA A 156 -14.76 -9.84 -3.11
CA ALA A 156 -15.44 -10.58 -2.05
C ALA A 156 -16.11 -9.67 -1.00
N THR A 157 -15.42 -8.61 -0.58
CA THR A 157 -15.82 -7.85 0.63
C THR A 157 -15.83 -6.34 0.46
N GLY A 158 -15.45 -5.79 -0.70
CA GLY A 158 -15.45 -4.35 -0.94
C GLY A 158 -16.81 -3.70 -0.70
N SER A 159 -16.85 -2.49 -0.18
CA SER A 159 -18.09 -1.79 0.18
C SER A 159 -18.82 -1.24 -1.06
N ALA A 160 -18.09 -0.70 -2.06
CA ALA A 160 -18.66 -0.12 -3.27
C ALA A 160 -18.97 -1.19 -4.34
N ALA A 161 -20.23 -1.27 -4.79
CA ALA A 161 -20.67 -2.29 -5.76
C ALA A 161 -19.90 -2.22 -7.08
N SER A 162 -19.75 -1.02 -7.66
CA SER A 162 -19.04 -0.83 -8.92
C SER A 162 -17.57 -1.26 -8.87
N LEU A 163 -16.91 -1.06 -7.73
CA LEU A 163 -15.53 -1.50 -7.52
C LEU A 163 -15.44 -3.02 -7.29
N ARG A 164 -16.44 -3.65 -6.66
CA ARG A 164 -16.52 -5.12 -6.62
C ARG A 164 -16.66 -5.74 -8.00
N GLU A 165 -17.53 -5.16 -8.83
CA GLU A 165 -17.73 -5.61 -10.22
C GLU A 165 -16.45 -5.45 -11.06
N PHE A 166 -15.78 -4.29 -10.96
CA PHE A 166 -14.48 -4.08 -11.59
C PHE A 166 -13.47 -5.13 -11.15
N ALA A 167 -13.36 -5.36 -9.85
CA ALA A 167 -12.40 -6.32 -9.30
C ALA A 167 -12.69 -7.75 -9.75
N ALA A 168 -13.96 -8.18 -9.73
CA ALA A 168 -14.37 -9.50 -10.19
C ALA A 168 -14.09 -9.73 -11.68
N ALA A 169 -14.28 -8.69 -12.52
CA ALA A 169 -13.99 -8.75 -13.94
C ALA A 169 -12.49 -8.72 -14.27
N THR A 170 -11.68 -8.06 -13.43
CA THR A 170 -10.24 -7.87 -13.66
C THR A 170 -9.39 -9.02 -13.11
N ALA A 171 -9.79 -9.65 -12.00
CA ALA A 171 -9.02 -10.72 -11.36
C ALA A 171 -8.63 -11.87 -12.32
N PRO A 172 -9.51 -12.42 -13.16
CA PRO A 172 -9.13 -13.49 -14.09
C PRO A 172 -8.12 -13.05 -15.17
N VAL A 173 -8.12 -11.77 -15.56
CA VAL A 173 -7.13 -11.21 -16.50
C VAL A 173 -5.76 -11.17 -15.83
N VAL A 174 -5.69 -10.68 -14.60
CA VAL A 174 -4.45 -10.62 -13.81
C VAL A 174 -3.91 -12.03 -13.52
N GLU A 175 -4.77 -13.01 -13.27
CA GLU A 175 -4.37 -14.41 -13.12
C GLU A 175 -3.74 -14.97 -14.40
N GLN A 176 -4.28 -14.63 -15.56
CA GLN A 176 -3.70 -15.01 -16.86
C GLN A 176 -2.33 -14.36 -17.07
N HIS A 177 -2.18 -13.06 -16.75
CA HIS A 177 -0.91 -12.36 -16.81
C HIS A 177 0.12 -13.03 -15.89
N LEU A 178 -0.27 -13.35 -14.65
CA LEU A 178 0.59 -14.05 -13.69
C LEU A 178 1.06 -15.40 -14.23
N GLY A 179 0.15 -16.17 -14.84
CA GLY A 179 0.49 -17.44 -15.51
C GLY A 179 1.55 -17.24 -16.59
N THR A 180 1.42 -16.21 -17.41
CA THR A 180 2.38 -15.86 -18.48
C THR A 180 3.70 -15.37 -17.89
N ALA A 181 3.67 -14.47 -16.90
CA ALA A 181 4.86 -13.92 -16.23
C ALA A 181 5.77 -15.01 -15.67
N ARG A 182 5.20 -16.08 -15.10
CA ARG A 182 5.93 -17.24 -14.58
C ARG A 182 6.65 -18.06 -15.65
N THR A 183 6.37 -17.82 -16.93
CA THR A 183 7.04 -18.51 -18.07
C THR A 183 8.12 -17.65 -18.74
N LEU A 184 8.29 -16.41 -18.29
CA LEU A 184 9.36 -15.53 -18.77
C LEU A 184 10.73 -16.07 -18.36
N PRO A 185 11.80 -15.76 -19.14
CA PRO A 185 13.14 -16.26 -18.88
C PRO A 185 13.77 -15.66 -17.61
#